data_41c9411ab6124f74fae1965a15e42abb
#
_entry.id   41c9411ab6124f74fae1965a15e42abb
#
_cell.length_a   1.000
_cell.length_b   1.000
_cell.length_c   1.000
_cell.angle_alpha   90.00
_cell.angle_beta   90.00
_cell.angle_gamma   90.00
#
_symmetry.space_group_name_H-M   'P 1'
#
loop_
_entity.id
_entity.type
_entity.pdbx_description
1 polymer ?
#
loop_
_entity_poly.entity_id
_entity_poly.type
_entity_poly.pdbx_seq_one_letter_code
_entity_poly.pdbx_strand_id
1 'polypeptide(L)'
;MIGARKRLLETFVRRWLRAALDPSLAVDHQRRQVVRAARFMPAVRRVEVSSHRISGRDALWFSPAGGRSDAAILYLHGGAYVLGSPMTHRNVAAQLARRAGMPVLLPDYRLAPEAR
;
A
#
# COMPACT_ATOMS: atom_id res chain seq x y z
N MET A 1 26.48 -8.28 -13.19
CA MET A 1 25.89 -6.93 -13.19
C MET A 1 24.54 -6.82 -12.45
N ILE A 2 23.65 -7.79 -12.56
CA ILE A 2 22.37 -7.80 -11.84
C ILE A 2 22.55 -7.84 -10.30
N GLY A 3 23.56 -8.57 -9.80
CA GLY A 3 23.79 -8.68 -8.36
C GLY A 3 24.24 -7.40 -7.67
N ALA A 4 25.06 -6.57 -8.31
CA ALA A 4 25.56 -5.33 -7.72
C ALA A 4 24.45 -4.27 -7.60
N ARG A 5 23.62 -4.11 -8.64
CA ARG A 5 22.47 -3.21 -8.64
C ARG A 5 21.43 -3.63 -7.60
N LYS A 6 21.18 -4.93 -7.46
CA LYS A 6 20.28 -5.48 -6.44
C LYS A 6 20.77 -5.14 -5.03
N ARG A 7 22.05 -5.38 -4.74
CA ARG A 7 22.65 -5.07 -3.43
C ARG A 7 22.61 -3.59 -3.10
N LEU A 8 22.90 -2.72 -4.06
CA LEU A 8 22.80 -1.27 -3.87
C LEU A 8 21.37 -0.85 -3.54
N LEU A 9 20.39 -1.36 -4.27
CA LEU A 9 18.97 -1.07 -4.02
C LEU A 9 18.54 -1.59 -2.64
N GLU A 10 18.91 -2.81 -2.28
CA GLU A 10 18.62 -3.40 -0.97
C GLU A 10 19.23 -2.57 0.17
N THR A 11 20.48 -2.14 0.02
CA THR A 11 21.16 -1.29 1.01
C THR A 11 20.48 0.07 1.14
N PHE A 12 20.12 0.69 0.01
CA PHE A 12 19.40 1.96 -0.01
C PHE A 12 18.04 1.85 0.66
N VAL A 13 17.23 0.85 0.27
CA VAL A 13 15.89 0.60 0.85
C VAL A 13 15.99 0.31 2.35
N ARG A 14 16.96 -0.50 2.77
CA ARG A 14 17.18 -0.81 4.19
C ARG A 14 17.52 0.44 5.00
N ARG A 15 18.44 1.27 4.50
CA ARG A 15 18.81 2.53 5.19
C ARG A 15 17.65 3.50 5.26
N TRP A 16 16.92 3.64 4.15
CA TRP A 16 15.75 4.50 4.09
C TRP A 16 14.65 4.04 5.06
N LEU A 17 14.34 2.73 5.07
CA LEU A 17 13.33 2.18 5.99
C LEU A 17 13.74 2.39 7.46
N ARG A 18 15.01 2.18 7.81
CA ARG A 18 15.49 2.44 9.17
C ARG A 18 15.30 3.89 9.58
N ALA A 19 15.60 4.83 8.69
CA ALA A 19 15.42 6.25 8.95
C ALA A 19 13.94 6.66 9.01
N ALA A 20 13.11 6.13 8.11
CA ALA A 20 11.68 6.44 8.04
C ALA A 20 10.87 5.84 9.20
N LEU A 21 11.32 4.69 9.73
CA LEU A 21 10.67 3.94 10.80
C LEU A 21 11.43 4.03 12.14
N ASP A 22 12.21 5.09 12.33
CA ASP A 22 12.92 5.33 13.59
C ASP A 22 11.89 5.53 14.72
N PRO A 23 11.91 4.67 15.77
CA PRO A 23 10.94 4.73 16.85
C PRO A 23 11.01 6.02 17.70
N SER A 24 12.08 6.79 17.59
CA SER A 24 12.20 8.12 18.22
C SER A 24 11.38 9.20 17.51
N LEU A 25 10.94 8.96 16.26
CA LEU A 25 10.16 9.90 15.48
C LEU A 25 8.67 9.79 15.83
N ALA A 26 7.97 10.93 15.83
CA ALA A 26 6.52 10.93 15.96
C ALA A 26 5.85 10.09 14.86
N VAL A 27 4.80 9.38 15.22
CA VAL A 27 4.04 8.49 14.31
C VAL A 27 3.61 9.21 13.03
N ASP A 28 3.11 10.44 13.16
CA ASP A 28 2.70 11.25 12.01
C ASP A 28 3.86 11.57 11.06
N HIS A 29 5.06 11.75 11.59
CA HIS A 29 6.24 11.94 10.75
C HIS A 29 6.56 10.66 9.97
N GLN A 30 6.56 9.52 10.63
CA GLN A 30 6.79 8.23 9.98
C GLN A 30 5.74 7.96 8.89
N ARG A 31 4.45 8.20 9.17
CA ARG A 31 3.35 8.07 8.20
C ARG A 31 3.57 8.91 6.95
N ARG A 32 3.93 10.20 7.14
CA ARG A 32 4.23 11.11 6.01
C ARG A 32 5.39 10.61 5.16
N GLN A 33 6.46 10.10 5.75
CA GLN A 33 7.62 9.58 5.02
C GLN A 33 7.23 8.39 4.13
N VAL A 34 6.47 7.45 4.67
CA VAL A 34 6.02 6.27 3.91
C VAL A 34 5.07 6.66 2.76
N VAL A 35 4.13 7.58 3.01
CA VAL A 35 3.22 8.10 1.97
C VAL A 35 3.99 8.83 0.86
N ARG A 36 4.98 9.65 1.23
CA ARG A 36 5.81 10.36 0.23
C ARG A 36 6.54 9.38 -0.69
N ALA A 37 7.13 8.34 -0.14
CA ALA A 37 7.79 7.30 -0.95
C ALA A 37 6.80 6.56 -1.88
N ALA A 38 5.61 6.25 -1.38
CA ALA A 38 4.58 5.55 -2.17
C ALA A 38 4.12 6.35 -3.40
N ARG A 39 4.18 7.68 -3.37
CA ARG A 39 3.80 8.55 -4.50
C ARG A 39 4.67 8.36 -5.74
N PHE A 40 5.90 7.89 -5.58
CA PHE A 40 6.82 7.62 -6.69
C PHE A 40 6.65 6.22 -7.29
N MET A 41 5.77 5.39 -6.74
CA MET A 41 5.51 4.07 -7.32
C MET A 41 4.65 4.19 -8.57
N PRO A 42 5.06 3.56 -9.68
CA PRO A 42 4.31 3.63 -10.93
C PRO A 42 2.94 2.94 -10.79
N ALA A 43 1.96 3.46 -11.52
CA ALA A 43 0.65 2.82 -11.60
C ALA A 43 0.77 1.45 -12.29
N VAL A 44 -0.05 0.50 -11.84
CA VAL A 44 -0.12 -0.84 -12.43
C VAL A 44 -1.02 -0.80 -13.65
N ARG A 45 -0.50 -1.21 -14.78
CA ARG A 45 -1.25 -1.21 -16.05
C ARG A 45 -2.41 -2.22 -16.01
N ARG A 46 -3.51 -1.89 -16.70
CA ARG A 46 -4.71 -2.73 -16.84
C ARG A 46 -5.42 -3.01 -15.50
N VAL A 47 -5.32 -2.08 -14.57
CA VAL A 47 -6.09 -2.07 -13.33
C VAL A 47 -6.70 -0.68 -13.18
N GLU A 48 -8.02 -0.62 -13.14
CA GLU A 48 -8.76 0.59 -12.81
C GLU A 48 -8.84 0.73 -11.29
N VAL A 49 -8.67 1.95 -10.79
CA VAL A 49 -8.73 2.25 -9.36
C VAL A 49 -9.81 3.29 -9.11
N SER A 50 -10.77 2.97 -8.25
CA SER A 50 -11.85 3.88 -7.86
C SER A 50 -11.91 4.06 -6.35
N SER A 51 -12.33 5.24 -5.92
CA SER A 51 -12.49 5.57 -4.50
C SER A 51 -13.92 5.30 -4.07
N HIS A 52 -14.08 4.70 -2.90
CA HIS A 52 -15.36 4.38 -2.29
C HIS A 52 -15.38 4.78 -0.81
N ARG A 53 -16.56 4.87 -0.25
CA ARG A 53 -16.75 5.02 1.20
C ARG A 53 -17.52 3.82 1.75
N ILE A 54 -16.97 3.20 2.77
CA ILE A 54 -17.55 2.02 3.42
C ILE A 54 -17.64 2.30 4.92
N SER A 55 -18.84 2.29 5.47
CA SER A 55 -19.07 2.60 6.90
C SER A 55 -18.43 3.92 7.34
N GLY A 56 -18.49 4.96 6.48
CA GLY A 56 -17.90 6.28 6.75
C GLY A 56 -16.38 6.37 6.57
N ARG A 57 -15.72 5.31 6.14
CA ARG A 57 -14.26 5.26 5.89
C ARG A 57 -13.97 5.18 4.40
N ASP A 58 -12.86 5.77 4.00
CA ASP A 58 -12.41 5.70 2.63
C ASP A 58 -11.87 4.29 2.31
N ALA A 59 -12.03 3.88 1.07
CA ALA A 59 -11.51 2.63 0.57
C ALA A 59 -11.15 2.78 -0.93
N LEU A 60 -10.16 2.02 -1.38
CA LEU A 60 -9.83 1.90 -2.80
C LEU A 60 -10.31 0.54 -3.33
N TRP A 61 -10.90 0.59 -4.50
CA TRP A 61 -11.32 -0.58 -5.26
C TRP A 61 -10.47 -0.70 -6.51
N PHE A 62 -9.88 -1.86 -6.71
CA PHE A 62 -8.99 -2.16 -7.84
C PHE A 62 -9.66 -3.20 -8.74
N SER A 63 -10.02 -2.80 -9.95
CA SER A 63 -10.66 -3.68 -10.94
C SER A 63 -9.68 -4.04 -12.04
N PRO A 64 -9.24 -5.31 -12.15
CA PRO A 64 -8.38 -5.73 -13.24
C PRO A 64 -9.17 -5.83 -14.54
N ALA A 65 -8.59 -5.41 -15.66
CA ALA A 65 -9.21 -5.52 -16.97
C ALA A 65 -9.48 -7.00 -17.32
N GLY A 66 -10.73 -7.34 -17.65
CA GLY A 66 -11.15 -8.71 -17.97
C GLY A 66 -11.20 -9.63 -16.74
N GLY A 67 -11.16 -9.08 -15.54
CA GLY A 67 -11.27 -9.86 -14.31
C GLY A 67 -12.71 -10.34 -14.04
N ARG A 68 -12.83 -11.35 -13.18
CA ARG A 68 -14.14 -11.84 -12.71
C ARG A 68 -14.80 -10.80 -11.79
N SER A 69 -16.13 -10.80 -11.74
CA SER A 69 -16.93 -9.87 -10.94
C SER A 69 -17.77 -10.53 -9.84
N ASP A 70 -17.73 -11.84 -9.75
CA ASP A 70 -18.52 -12.65 -8.79
C ASP A 70 -17.79 -12.88 -7.45
N ALA A 71 -16.56 -12.40 -7.33
CA ALA A 71 -15.75 -12.49 -6.13
C ALA A 71 -14.81 -11.29 -6.02
N ALA A 72 -14.37 -10.98 -4.82
CA ALA A 72 -13.38 -9.93 -4.55
C ALA A 72 -12.46 -10.34 -3.40
N ILE A 73 -11.27 -9.77 -3.36
CA ILE A 73 -10.30 -9.92 -2.29
C ILE A 73 -10.41 -8.71 -1.36
N LEU A 74 -10.61 -8.93 -0.07
CA LEU A 74 -10.44 -7.92 0.96
C LEU A 74 -8.95 -7.92 1.37
N TYR A 75 -8.25 -6.81 1.09
CA TYR A 75 -6.85 -6.66 1.45
C TYR A 75 -6.69 -5.65 2.58
N LEU A 76 -6.34 -6.12 3.76
CA LEU A 76 -6.02 -5.29 4.91
C LEU A 76 -4.52 -5.02 4.92
N HIS A 77 -4.13 -3.77 4.75
CA HIS A 77 -2.72 -3.42 4.65
C HIS A 77 -1.97 -3.65 5.96
N GLY A 78 -0.66 -3.94 5.85
CA GLY A 78 0.24 -4.06 6.98
C GLY A 78 0.72 -2.71 7.51
N GLY A 79 1.51 -2.72 8.58
CA GLY A 79 2.10 -1.54 9.22
C GLY A 79 1.98 -1.57 10.75
N ALA A 80 1.91 -2.75 11.34
CA ALA A 80 1.80 -2.98 12.78
C ALA A 80 0.61 -2.23 13.41
N TYR A 81 -0.47 -2.04 12.66
CA TYR A 81 -1.66 -1.24 13.06
C TYR A 81 -1.38 0.22 13.39
N VAL A 82 -0.19 0.72 13.16
CA VAL A 82 0.26 2.11 13.45
C VAL A 82 0.55 2.87 12.16
N LEU A 83 1.07 2.18 11.16
CA LEU A 83 1.50 2.74 9.88
C LEU A 83 0.68 2.13 8.72
N GLY A 84 0.91 2.68 7.55
CA GLY A 84 0.25 2.23 6.33
C GLY A 84 -1.03 3.01 6.03
N SER A 85 -1.47 2.86 4.80
CA SER A 85 -2.71 3.44 4.28
C SER A 85 -3.02 2.80 2.93
N PRO A 86 -4.20 3.00 2.35
CA PRO A 86 -4.48 2.61 0.97
C PRO A 86 -3.47 3.19 -0.03
N MET A 87 -2.97 4.41 0.22
CA MET A 87 -1.96 5.02 -0.64
C MET A 87 -0.63 4.25 -0.63
N THR A 88 -0.16 3.83 0.54
CA THR A 88 1.13 3.12 0.68
C THR A 88 1.11 1.71 0.13
N HIS A 89 -0.05 1.07 0.10
CA HIS A 89 -0.25 -0.31 -0.37
C HIS A 89 -0.96 -0.42 -1.72
N ARG A 90 -1.26 0.72 -2.37
CA ARG A 90 -2.04 0.72 -3.62
C ARG A 90 -1.36 -0.08 -4.74
N ASN A 91 -0.03 -0.04 -4.85
CA ASN A 91 0.70 -0.81 -5.87
C ASN A 91 0.58 -2.33 -5.62
N VAL A 92 0.73 -2.76 -4.37
CA VAL A 92 0.59 -4.17 -3.98
C VAL A 92 -0.83 -4.67 -4.26
N ALA A 93 -1.86 -3.89 -3.86
CA ALA A 93 -3.26 -4.22 -4.11
C ALA A 93 -3.57 -4.32 -5.62
N ALA A 94 -3.06 -3.38 -6.41
CA ALA A 94 -3.23 -3.41 -7.86
C ALA A 94 -2.52 -4.61 -8.52
N GLN A 95 -1.32 -4.95 -8.08
CA GLN A 95 -0.61 -6.15 -8.55
C GLN A 95 -1.36 -7.43 -8.18
N LEU A 96 -1.91 -7.47 -6.96
CA LEU A 96 -2.72 -8.59 -6.50
C LEU A 96 -3.97 -8.75 -7.37
N ALA A 97 -4.72 -7.66 -7.60
CA ALA A 97 -5.91 -7.68 -8.45
C ALA A 97 -5.58 -8.20 -9.86
N ARG A 98 -4.52 -7.67 -10.46
CA ARG A 98 -4.09 -8.07 -11.81
C ARG A 98 -3.72 -9.55 -11.89
N ARG A 99 -2.96 -10.06 -10.92
CA ARG A 99 -2.48 -11.45 -10.93
C ARG A 99 -3.57 -12.45 -10.57
N ALA A 100 -4.45 -12.08 -9.65
CA ALA A 100 -5.57 -12.91 -9.25
C ALA A 100 -6.73 -12.90 -10.27
N GLY A 101 -6.76 -11.90 -11.16
CA GLY A 101 -7.85 -11.73 -12.11
C GLY A 101 -9.19 -11.42 -11.44
N MET A 102 -9.17 -10.80 -10.26
CA MET A 102 -10.37 -10.42 -9.51
C MET A 102 -10.19 -9.10 -8.80
N PRO A 103 -11.29 -8.38 -8.48
CA PRO A 103 -11.20 -7.11 -7.76
C PRO A 103 -10.58 -7.25 -6.37
N VAL A 104 -9.91 -6.17 -5.93
CA VAL A 104 -9.37 -6.04 -4.58
C VAL A 104 -9.97 -4.81 -3.92
N LEU A 105 -10.50 -4.96 -2.71
CA LEU A 105 -10.92 -3.87 -1.84
C LEU A 105 -9.83 -3.62 -0.80
N LEU A 106 -9.37 -2.37 -0.72
CA LEU A 106 -8.35 -1.90 0.22
C LEU A 106 -8.92 -0.77 1.08
N PRO A 107 -9.45 -1.06 2.27
CA PRO A 107 -10.04 -0.06 3.15
C PRO A 107 -8.99 0.71 3.93
N ASP A 108 -9.32 1.98 4.25
CA ASP A 108 -8.57 2.82 5.17
C ASP A 108 -9.10 2.62 6.60
N TYR A 109 -8.73 1.51 7.20
CA TYR A 109 -9.15 1.20 8.56
C TYR A 109 -8.40 2.04 9.61
N ARG A 110 -9.01 2.24 10.78
CA ARG A 110 -8.43 3.04 11.86
C ARG A 110 -7.17 2.39 12.42
N LEU A 111 -6.16 3.21 12.68
CA LEU A 111 -4.87 2.79 13.21
C LEU A 111 -4.70 3.26 14.66
N ALA A 112 -3.81 2.61 15.40
CA ALA A 112 -3.32 3.10 16.68
C ALA A 112 -2.36 4.30 16.44
N PRO A 113 -2.27 5.26 17.39
CA PRO A 113 -2.92 5.27 18.71
C PRO A 113 -4.37 5.79 18.71
N GLU A 114 -4.89 6.29 17.57
CA GLU A 114 -6.22 6.92 17.48
C GLU A 114 -7.36 5.92 17.70
N ALA A 115 -7.10 4.64 17.41
CA ALA A 115 -8.03 3.54 17.66
C ALA A 115 -7.34 2.43 18.48
N ARG A 116 -8.09 1.80 19.36
CA ARG A 116 -7.67 0.63 20.15
C ARG A 116 -8.58 -0.55 19.84
#